data_a2929ab21bf59b02130c1b146ab66bd4
#
_entry.id   a2929ab21bf59b02130c1b146ab66bd4
#
_cell.length_a   1.000
_cell.length_b   1.000
_cell.length_c   1.000
_cell.angle_alpha   90.00
_cell.angle_beta   90.00
_cell.angle_gamma   90.00
#
_symmetry.space_group_name_H-M   'P 1'
#
loop_
_entity.id
_entity.type
_entity.pdbx_description
1 polymer ?
#
loop_
_entity_poly.entity_id
_entity_poly.type
_entity_poly.pdbx_seq_one_letter_code
_entity_poly.pdbx_strand_id
1 'polypeptide(L)'
;VVEQQTDQLRGYELDKVFGPKIAERMVRMKTNFSSAHYWAVAKGAGIGLMPNYARAIGGNVEHVDLGFDFRVEIWLATHPEVAKSARHRGFIDFLSESFDDRKFPWFGAETMNPADIEKQFSREDLKSYFEGFTARS
;
A
#
# COMPACT_ATOMS: atom_id res chain seq x y z
N VAL A 1 7.29 -11.89 -10.71
CA VAL A 1 6.44 -11.26 -9.67
C VAL A 1 7.16 -11.35 -8.34
N VAL A 2 7.14 -10.26 -7.59
CA VAL A 2 7.50 -10.22 -6.17
C VAL A 2 6.20 -10.31 -5.38
N GLU A 3 6.05 -11.34 -4.58
CA GLU A 3 4.84 -11.61 -3.81
C GLU A 3 5.03 -11.22 -2.35
N GLN A 4 4.13 -10.40 -1.84
CA GLN A 4 4.03 -10.15 -0.41
C GLN A 4 3.08 -11.16 0.23
N GLN A 5 3.58 -11.95 1.15
CA GLN A 5 2.79 -12.92 1.89
C GLN A 5 2.16 -12.26 3.11
N THR A 6 0.91 -11.86 3.00
CA THR A 6 0.09 -11.40 4.13
C THR A 6 -1.21 -12.18 4.16
N ASP A 7 -1.82 -12.29 5.34
CA ASP A 7 -3.09 -13.02 5.48
C ASP A 7 -4.23 -12.34 4.69
N GLN A 8 -4.17 -11.03 4.53
CA GLN A 8 -5.13 -10.26 3.74
C GLN A 8 -5.00 -10.51 2.23
N LEU A 9 -3.78 -10.79 1.74
CA LEU A 9 -3.53 -11.04 0.33
C LEU A 9 -3.67 -12.51 -0.07
N ARG A 10 -3.83 -13.43 0.88
CA ARG A 10 -4.07 -14.85 0.59
C ARG A 10 -5.33 -15.13 -0.23
N GLY A 11 -6.31 -14.23 -0.19
CA GLY A 11 -7.51 -14.32 -1.02
C GLY A 11 -7.33 -13.87 -2.47
N TYR A 12 -6.24 -13.20 -2.77
CA TYR A 12 -5.90 -12.69 -4.10
C TYR A 12 -4.83 -13.57 -4.73
N GLU A 13 -5.21 -14.80 -4.93
CA GLU A 13 -4.30 -15.79 -5.51
C GLU A 13 -4.06 -15.44 -6.99
N LEU A 14 -2.82 -15.23 -7.36
CA LEU A 14 -2.41 -15.00 -8.75
C LEU A 14 -2.92 -16.11 -9.68
N ASP A 15 -3.16 -17.29 -9.13
CA ASP A 15 -3.74 -18.42 -9.82
C ASP A 15 -5.19 -18.21 -10.24
N LYS A 16 -5.97 -17.39 -9.54
CA LYS A 16 -7.33 -17.01 -9.98
C LYS A 16 -7.30 -16.11 -11.22
N VAL A 17 -6.29 -15.27 -11.33
CA VAL A 17 -6.13 -14.31 -12.43
C VAL A 17 -5.43 -14.95 -13.64
N PHE A 18 -4.33 -15.64 -13.41
CA PHE A 18 -3.46 -16.17 -14.47
C PHE A 18 -3.52 -17.69 -14.62
N GLY A 19 -4.22 -18.38 -13.71
CA GLY A 19 -4.22 -19.82 -13.59
C GLY A 19 -2.99 -20.36 -12.83
N PRO A 20 -3.13 -21.51 -12.15
CA PRO A 20 -2.16 -22.00 -11.17
C PRO A 20 -0.77 -22.28 -11.78
N LYS A 21 -0.71 -22.83 -12.98
CA LYS A 21 0.57 -23.14 -13.66
C LYS A 21 1.37 -21.89 -14.03
N ILE A 22 0.68 -20.81 -14.38
CA ILE A 22 1.32 -19.53 -14.72
C ILE A 22 1.73 -18.80 -13.45
N ALA A 23 0.85 -18.74 -12.45
CA ALA A 23 1.13 -18.10 -11.17
C ALA A 23 2.38 -18.67 -10.49
N GLU A 24 2.52 -19.99 -10.39
CA GLU A 24 3.69 -20.65 -9.81
C GLU A 24 5.00 -20.25 -10.52
N ARG A 25 4.97 -20.13 -11.84
CA ARG A 25 6.15 -19.74 -12.64
C ARG A 25 6.46 -18.26 -12.58
N MET A 26 5.48 -17.42 -12.31
CA MET A 26 5.62 -15.96 -12.26
C MET A 26 6.26 -15.50 -10.96
N VAL A 27 5.97 -16.16 -9.84
CA VAL A 27 6.49 -15.76 -8.53
C VAL A 27 7.96 -16.16 -8.41
N ARG A 28 8.83 -15.16 -8.38
CA ARG A 28 10.29 -15.35 -8.26
C ARG A 28 10.84 -15.02 -6.88
N MET A 29 10.13 -14.19 -6.15
CA MET A 29 10.52 -13.77 -4.81
C MET A 29 9.27 -13.69 -3.93
N LYS A 30 9.39 -14.18 -2.70
CA LYS A 30 8.35 -14.11 -1.67
C LYS A 30 8.90 -13.45 -0.43
N THR A 31 8.13 -12.58 0.19
CA THR A 31 8.50 -11.94 1.45
C THR A 31 7.25 -11.64 2.28
N ASN A 32 7.36 -11.68 3.59
CA ASN A 32 6.33 -11.26 4.53
C ASN A 32 6.57 -9.84 5.08
N PHE A 33 7.65 -9.18 4.63
CA PHE A 33 7.96 -7.81 5.02
C PHE A 33 7.58 -6.82 3.92
N SER A 34 6.67 -5.89 4.22
CA SER A 34 6.21 -4.87 3.27
C SER A 34 7.34 -3.98 2.76
N SER A 35 8.30 -3.63 3.62
CA SER A 35 9.46 -2.84 3.22
C SER A 35 10.38 -3.59 2.26
N ALA A 36 10.64 -4.88 2.50
CA ALA A 36 11.44 -5.69 1.60
C ALA A 36 10.74 -5.86 0.24
N HIS A 37 9.42 -6.05 0.24
CA HIS A 37 8.61 -6.10 -0.97
C HIS A 37 8.73 -4.80 -1.76
N TYR A 38 8.49 -3.65 -1.10
CA TYR A 38 8.60 -2.33 -1.71
C TYR A 38 9.96 -2.13 -2.38
N TRP A 39 11.04 -2.35 -1.63
CA TRP A 39 12.39 -2.13 -2.15
C TRP A 39 12.77 -3.10 -3.26
N ALA A 40 12.33 -4.35 -3.22
CA ALA A 40 12.56 -5.29 -4.30
C ALA A 40 11.93 -4.79 -5.61
N VAL A 41 10.67 -4.34 -5.57
CA VAL A 41 9.99 -3.80 -6.75
C VAL A 41 10.67 -2.50 -7.21
N ALA A 42 10.94 -1.56 -6.31
CA ALA A 42 11.57 -0.28 -6.62
C ALA A 42 12.99 -0.41 -7.20
N LYS A 43 13.68 -1.53 -6.92
CA LYS A 43 14.99 -1.87 -7.48
C LYS A 43 14.91 -2.75 -8.73
N GLY A 44 13.71 -2.97 -9.29
CA GLY A 44 13.53 -3.67 -10.55
C GLY A 44 13.54 -5.19 -10.45
N ALA A 45 13.31 -5.77 -9.26
CA ALA A 45 13.21 -7.22 -9.11
C ALA A 45 11.99 -7.83 -9.84
N GLY A 46 11.03 -7.00 -10.22
CA GLY A 46 9.87 -7.42 -10.98
C GLY A 46 8.60 -6.64 -10.64
N ILE A 47 7.46 -7.19 -11.00
CA ILE A 47 6.13 -6.61 -10.73
C ILE A 47 5.68 -7.06 -9.34
N GLY A 48 5.10 -6.16 -8.57
CA GLY A 48 4.51 -6.45 -7.25
C GLY A 48 3.27 -5.61 -6.99
N LEU A 49 2.41 -6.10 -6.11
CA LEU A 49 1.27 -5.33 -5.62
C LEU A 49 1.76 -4.23 -4.70
N MET A 50 1.40 -3.00 -5.02
CA MET A 50 1.80 -1.82 -4.28
C MET A 50 0.56 -0.97 -3.98
N PRO A 51 0.56 -0.19 -2.89
CA PRO A 51 -0.46 0.82 -2.69
C PRO A 51 -0.49 1.79 -3.89
N ASN A 52 -1.67 2.26 -4.26
CA ASN A 52 -1.86 3.19 -5.39
C ASN A 52 -1.05 4.50 -5.25
N TYR A 53 -0.74 4.92 -4.04
CA TYR A 53 0.10 6.10 -3.74
C TYR A 53 1.62 5.83 -3.80
N ALA A 54 2.06 4.59 -4.01
CA ALA A 54 3.48 4.23 -3.97
C ALA A 54 4.35 5.02 -4.95
N ARG A 55 3.84 5.32 -6.13
CA ARG A 55 4.52 6.15 -7.12
C ARG A 55 4.64 7.61 -6.65
N ALA A 56 3.58 8.16 -6.12
CA ALA A 56 3.50 9.56 -5.71
C ALA A 56 4.45 9.90 -4.54
N ILE A 57 4.73 8.95 -3.65
CA ILE A 57 5.70 9.13 -2.55
C ILE A 57 7.17 9.07 -2.99
N GLY A 58 7.43 8.99 -4.29
CA GLY A 58 8.79 9.03 -4.83
C GLY A 58 9.44 7.67 -5.01
N GLY A 59 8.66 6.58 -4.97
CA GLY A 59 9.13 5.27 -5.37
C GLY A 59 9.50 5.25 -6.86
N ASN A 60 10.62 4.63 -7.21
CA ASN A 60 10.98 4.38 -8.61
C ASN A 60 10.16 3.19 -9.13
N VAL A 61 8.84 3.36 -9.17
CA VAL A 61 7.88 2.35 -9.60
C VAL A 61 6.92 2.95 -10.63
N GLU A 62 6.55 2.14 -11.62
CA GLU A 62 5.56 2.48 -12.62
C GLU A 62 4.31 1.63 -12.46
N HIS A 63 3.15 2.24 -12.67
CA HIS A 63 1.88 1.53 -12.64
C HIS A 63 1.73 0.69 -13.91
N VAL A 64 1.42 -0.58 -13.73
CA VAL A 64 1.08 -1.51 -14.81
C VAL A 64 -0.37 -1.90 -14.62
N ASP A 65 -1.23 -1.43 -15.53
CA ASP A 65 -2.64 -1.84 -15.56
C ASP A 65 -2.76 -3.29 -16.06
N LEU A 66 -3.22 -4.15 -15.19
CA LEU A 66 -3.47 -5.56 -15.49
C LEU A 66 -4.97 -5.88 -15.62
N GLY A 67 -5.83 -4.86 -15.61
CA GLY A 67 -7.27 -4.99 -15.73
C GLY A 67 -7.96 -5.49 -14.46
N PHE A 68 -7.31 -5.43 -13.31
CA PHE A 68 -7.89 -5.74 -12.02
C PHE A 68 -7.31 -4.88 -10.89
N ASP A 69 -8.14 -4.62 -9.90
CA ASP A 69 -7.78 -3.89 -8.70
C ASP A 69 -7.89 -4.77 -7.46
N PHE A 70 -6.96 -4.57 -6.52
CA PHE A 70 -7.02 -5.19 -5.21
C PHE A 70 -7.34 -4.14 -4.15
N ARG A 71 -8.33 -4.44 -3.33
CA ARG A 71 -8.66 -3.63 -2.16
C ARG A 71 -8.16 -4.32 -0.91
N VAL A 72 -7.48 -3.56 -0.08
CA VAL A 72 -7.02 -4.01 1.24
C VAL A 72 -7.70 -3.12 2.27
N GLU A 73 -8.37 -3.74 3.24
CA GLU A 73 -8.97 -3.03 4.35
C GLU A 73 -7.92 -2.78 5.44
N ILE A 74 -7.92 -1.56 5.97
CA ILE A 74 -7.07 -1.17 7.09
C ILE A 74 -7.96 -1.05 8.32
N TRP A 75 -7.69 -1.87 9.33
CA TRP A 75 -8.44 -1.93 10.57
C TRP A 75 -7.64 -1.35 11.73
N LEU A 76 -8.25 -0.41 12.45
CA LEU A 76 -7.73 0.06 13.72
C LEU A 76 -8.43 -0.67 14.86
N ALA A 77 -7.75 -1.65 15.46
CA ALA A 77 -8.27 -2.41 16.58
C ALA A 77 -7.72 -1.86 17.89
N THR A 78 -8.60 -1.60 18.85
CA THR A 78 -8.24 -1.11 20.19
C THR A 78 -8.93 -1.90 21.27
N HIS A 79 -8.25 -2.10 22.40
CA HIS A 79 -8.88 -2.68 23.57
C HIS A 79 -9.76 -1.63 24.27
N PRO A 80 -10.99 -1.96 24.74
CA PRO A 80 -11.89 -1.00 25.37
C PRO A 80 -11.29 -0.24 26.57
N GLU A 81 -10.42 -0.87 27.34
CA GLU A 81 -9.75 -0.22 28.48
C GLU A 81 -8.76 0.87 28.04
N VAL A 82 -8.12 0.69 26.89
CA VAL A 82 -7.17 1.66 26.33
C VAL A 82 -7.91 2.94 25.95
N ALA A 83 -9.11 2.84 25.41
CA ALA A 83 -9.94 3.97 25.04
C ALA A 83 -10.39 4.85 26.24
N LYS A 84 -10.28 4.36 27.48
CA LYS A 84 -10.60 5.16 28.69
C LYS A 84 -9.56 6.23 29.01
N SER A 85 -8.31 6.06 28.58
CA SER A 85 -7.24 7.03 28.78
C SER A 85 -7.28 8.15 27.74
N ALA A 86 -7.23 9.42 28.19
CA ALA A 86 -7.22 10.58 27.29
C ALA A 86 -6.04 10.55 26.31
N ARG A 87 -4.86 10.13 26.78
CA ARG A 87 -3.65 10.01 25.94
C ARG A 87 -3.84 9.01 24.82
N HIS A 88 -4.43 7.84 25.12
CA HIS A 88 -4.67 6.82 24.11
C HIS A 88 -5.79 7.22 23.15
N ARG A 89 -6.83 7.91 23.61
CA ARG A 89 -7.85 8.46 22.72
C ARG A 89 -7.24 9.44 21.71
N GLY A 90 -6.41 10.37 22.18
CA GLY A 90 -5.72 11.30 21.28
C GLY A 90 -4.88 10.59 20.21
N PHE A 91 -4.24 9.46 20.55
CA PHE A 91 -3.50 8.66 19.57
C PHE A 91 -4.44 7.92 18.59
N ILE A 92 -5.56 7.38 19.08
CA ILE A 92 -6.58 6.74 18.24
C ILE A 92 -7.17 7.75 17.26
N ASP A 93 -7.50 8.96 17.74
CA ASP A 93 -8.03 10.05 16.91
C ASP A 93 -7.01 10.46 15.84
N PHE A 94 -5.75 10.63 16.22
CA PHE A 94 -4.66 10.91 15.28
C PHE A 94 -4.53 9.84 14.19
N LEU A 95 -4.56 8.55 14.57
CA LEU A 95 -4.52 7.47 13.58
C LEU A 95 -5.75 7.48 12.67
N SER A 96 -6.95 7.67 13.23
CA SER A 96 -8.19 7.75 12.45
C SER A 96 -8.16 8.91 11.45
N GLU A 97 -7.63 10.06 11.85
CA GLU A 97 -7.46 11.20 10.96
C GLU A 97 -6.40 10.97 9.88
N SER A 98 -5.36 10.19 10.20
CA SER A 98 -4.29 9.86 9.25
C SER A 98 -4.75 8.95 8.11
N PHE A 99 -5.87 8.26 8.28
CA PHE A 99 -6.49 7.40 7.27
C PHE A 99 -7.85 7.92 6.80
N ASP A 100 -8.18 9.18 7.09
CA ASP A 100 -9.44 9.80 6.67
C ASP A 100 -9.45 9.99 5.15
N ASP A 101 -10.33 9.29 4.46
CA ASP A 101 -10.46 9.33 3.00
C ASP A 101 -10.92 10.69 2.44
N ARG A 102 -11.53 11.54 3.28
CA ARG A 102 -11.88 12.91 2.92
C ARG A 102 -10.65 13.82 2.81
N LYS A 103 -9.58 13.48 3.56
CA LYS A 103 -8.28 14.17 3.51
C LYS A 103 -7.33 13.49 2.53
N PHE A 104 -7.40 12.16 2.48
CA PHE A 104 -6.50 11.30 1.72
C PHE A 104 -7.31 10.32 0.86
N PRO A 105 -7.80 10.78 -0.31
CA PRO A 105 -8.73 10.01 -1.15
C PRO A 105 -8.22 8.63 -1.59
N TRP A 106 -6.92 8.41 -1.58
CA TRP A 106 -6.34 7.10 -1.87
C TRP A 106 -6.64 6.01 -0.84
N PHE A 107 -7.17 6.37 0.33
CA PHE A 107 -7.71 5.43 1.31
C PHE A 107 -9.21 5.17 1.14
N GLY A 108 -9.85 5.84 0.20
CA GLY A 108 -11.27 5.72 -0.05
C GLY A 108 -11.69 4.38 -0.66
N ALA A 109 -13.01 4.17 -0.69
CA ALA A 109 -13.59 2.95 -1.23
C ALA A 109 -13.45 2.84 -2.75
N GLU A 110 -13.25 3.95 -3.45
CA GLU A 110 -13.02 3.96 -4.91
C GLU A 110 -11.54 3.89 -5.21
N THR A 111 -11.19 3.04 -6.18
CA THR A 111 -9.80 2.93 -6.63
C THR A 111 -9.40 4.21 -7.36
N MET A 112 -8.43 4.91 -6.80
CA MET A 112 -7.85 6.08 -7.45
C MET A 112 -6.68 5.67 -8.33
N ASN A 113 -6.67 6.15 -9.58
CA ASN A 113 -5.54 5.90 -10.47
C ASN A 113 -4.28 6.58 -9.92
N PRO A 114 -3.14 5.88 -9.83
CA PRO A 114 -1.88 6.44 -9.35
C PRO A 114 -1.46 7.75 -10.03
N ALA A 115 -1.73 7.90 -11.32
CA ALA A 115 -1.43 9.12 -12.07
C ALA A 115 -2.29 10.32 -11.65
N ASP A 116 -3.48 10.09 -11.12
CA ASP A 116 -4.35 11.17 -10.66
C ASP A 116 -3.97 11.65 -9.26
N ILE A 117 -3.41 10.77 -8.44
CA ILE A 117 -2.83 11.15 -7.14
C ILE A 117 -1.69 12.16 -7.37
N GLU A 118 -0.79 11.92 -8.31
CA GLU A 118 0.30 12.83 -8.63
C GLU A 118 -0.15 14.19 -9.17
N LYS A 119 -1.33 14.25 -9.81
CA LYS A 119 -1.90 15.52 -10.30
C LYS A 119 -2.56 16.34 -9.20
N GLN A 120 -3.16 15.68 -8.20
CA GLN A 120 -3.90 16.34 -7.13
C GLN A 120 -3.02 16.78 -5.98
N PHE A 121 -1.91 16.09 -5.74
CA PHE A 121 -1.01 16.32 -4.63
C PHE A 121 0.40 16.57 -5.14
N SER A 122 1.01 17.67 -4.69
CA SER A 122 2.41 17.91 -5.03
C SER A 122 3.31 16.84 -4.39
N ARG A 123 4.44 16.56 -5.04
CA ARG A 123 5.46 15.66 -4.45
C ARG A 123 5.92 16.11 -3.06
N GLU A 124 5.92 17.40 -2.79
CA GLU A 124 6.32 17.98 -1.51
C GLU A 124 5.29 17.71 -0.43
N ASP A 125 4.00 17.86 -0.75
CA ASP A 125 2.92 17.53 0.18
C ASP A 125 2.98 16.04 0.58
N LEU A 126 3.16 15.17 -0.39
CA LEU A 126 3.25 13.72 -0.16
C LEU A 126 4.51 13.32 0.58
N LYS A 127 5.66 13.95 0.31
CA LYS A 127 6.91 13.70 1.04
C LYS A 127 6.79 13.96 2.53
N SER A 128 6.05 14.99 2.93
CA SER A 128 5.88 15.31 4.36
C SER A 128 5.21 14.18 5.15
N TYR A 129 4.33 13.40 4.51
CA TYR A 129 3.67 12.25 5.13
C TYR A 129 4.55 10.98 5.16
N PHE A 130 5.56 10.93 4.31
CA PHE A 130 6.39 9.73 4.12
C PHE A 130 7.89 10.03 4.34
N GLU A 131 8.20 11.08 5.09
CA GLU A 131 9.58 11.38 5.51
C GLU A 131 10.19 10.16 6.22
N GLY A 132 11.24 9.63 5.65
CA GLY A 132 11.90 8.41 6.11
C GLY A 132 11.73 7.20 5.18
N PHE A 133 10.74 7.21 4.28
CA PHE A 133 10.59 6.19 3.24
C PHE A 133 11.23 6.58 1.90
N THR A 134 11.44 7.86 1.67
CA THR A 134 12.12 8.30 0.45
C THR A 134 13.62 8.14 0.60
N ALA A 135 14.26 7.44 -0.34
CA ALA A 135 15.71 7.41 -0.41
C ALA A 135 16.24 8.85 -0.46
N ARG A 136 17.10 9.21 0.48
CA ARG A 136 17.89 10.43 0.37
C ARG A 136 18.72 10.30 -0.90
N SER A 137 18.40 11.12 -1.90
CA SER A 137 19.20 11.27 -3.11
C SER A 137 20.58 11.83 -2.78
#